data_98426fc1584d79abaa6bf5d6a9006598
#
_entry.id   98426fc1584d79abaa6bf5d6a9006598
#
_cell.length_a   1.000
_cell.length_b   1.000
_cell.length_c   1.000
_cell.angle_alpha   90.00
_cell.angle_beta   90.00
_cell.angle_gamma   90.00
#
_symmetry.space_group_name_H-M   'P 1'
#
loop_
_entity.id
_entity.type
_entity.pdbx_description
1 polymer ?
#
loop_
_entity_poly.entity_id
_entity_poly.type
_entity_poly.pdbx_seq_one_letter_code
_entity_poly.pdbx_strand_id
1 'polypeptide(L)'
;MNLIQFFNADGQRAVAAVQDGVARTVNDTASVYEMTIAALSSHGGLAALVAARGLGETVDRDAILAEGRMLSPIDHPDPAHLYVTGTGLTHLGSAATRDAMHKSNGTKPAGELTDSMKMFQMGLEHGKPKDGQPGVQPEWFYKGNGYSVVRPGHAIPSPGFALDAGEEPEIAGIYVIDHNGQPRRLGFALANEFSDHVTERINYLYLAHSKLRACAFGPELRLGDLPAHVEGMSRIWRDGKVFWEKPFVSGEDNMSHTIANLEYHHFKYELFRNPGDVHVHCFGTATLSFADGISTRPDDVFEIEEDQFGLALRNPVQVEK
;
A
#
# COMPACT_ATOMS: atom_id res chain seq x y z
N MET A 1 8.70 -1.30 16.12
CA MET A 1 9.37 -2.50 15.55
C MET A 1 8.81 -2.77 14.17
N ASN A 2 9.69 -2.95 13.20
CA ASN A 2 9.29 -3.34 11.85
C ASN A 2 9.80 -4.76 11.55
N LEU A 3 9.20 -5.42 10.55
CA LEU A 3 9.63 -6.71 10.05
C LEU A 3 10.00 -6.60 8.59
N ILE A 4 11.06 -7.28 8.19
CA ILE A 4 11.45 -7.49 6.79
C ILE A 4 11.49 -8.98 6.48
N GLN A 5 11.25 -9.32 5.23
CA GLN A 5 11.31 -10.66 4.69
C GLN A 5 12.29 -10.66 3.50
N PHE A 6 13.17 -11.65 3.43
CA PHE A 6 14.25 -11.63 2.44
C PHE A 6 14.81 -13.01 2.17
N PHE A 7 15.63 -13.14 1.12
CA PHE A 7 16.51 -14.28 0.91
C PHE A 7 17.88 -14.03 1.55
N ASN A 8 18.35 -14.97 2.38
CA ASN A 8 19.71 -14.93 2.92
C ASN A 8 20.75 -15.22 1.81
N ALA A 9 22.04 -15.24 2.17
CA ALA A 9 23.11 -15.51 1.21
C ALA A 9 23.04 -16.91 0.57
N ASP A 10 22.43 -17.88 1.26
CA ASP A 10 22.24 -19.24 0.77
C ASP A 10 20.97 -19.41 -0.06
N GLY A 11 20.24 -18.31 -0.33
CA GLY A 11 18.98 -18.32 -1.06
C GLY A 11 17.78 -18.85 -0.27
N GLN A 12 17.91 -19.01 1.03
CA GLN A 12 16.81 -19.41 1.90
C GLN A 12 16.03 -18.19 2.40
N ARG A 13 14.72 -18.35 2.60
CA ARG A 13 13.88 -17.31 3.16
C ARG A 13 14.22 -17.09 4.65
N ALA A 14 14.21 -15.84 5.04
CA ALA A 14 14.41 -15.41 6.41
C ALA A 14 13.56 -14.18 6.73
N VAL A 15 13.29 -13.98 8.00
CA VAL A 15 12.62 -12.77 8.54
C VAL A 15 13.59 -12.10 9.51
N ALA A 16 13.64 -10.77 9.48
CA ALA A 16 14.33 -10.01 10.51
C ALA A 16 13.40 -8.97 11.13
N ALA A 17 13.62 -8.72 12.42
CA ALA A 17 13.00 -7.64 13.16
C ALA A 17 13.95 -6.42 13.15
N VAL A 18 13.40 -5.26 12.83
CA VAL A 18 14.10 -3.98 12.83
C VAL A 18 13.68 -3.20 14.07
N GLN A 19 14.66 -2.90 14.93
CA GLN A 19 14.48 -2.10 16.14
C GLN A 19 15.61 -1.08 16.21
N ASP A 20 15.27 0.17 16.45
CA ASP A 20 16.24 1.28 16.55
C ASP A 20 17.23 1.32 15.35
N GLY A 21 16.70 1.03 14.15
CA GLY A 21 17.46 1.00 12.91
C GLY A 21 18.30 -0.26 12.67
N VAL A 22 18.38 -1.17 13.64
CA VAL A 22 19.16 -2.42 13.54
C VAL A 22 18.24 -3.58 13.19
N ALA A 23 18.55 -4.29 12.10
CA ALA A 23 17.85 -5.49 11.66
C ALA A 23 18.56 -6.75 12.20
N ARG A 24 17.80 -7.62 12.87
CA ARG A 24 18.30 -8.92 13.34
C ARG A 24 17.33 -10.03 12.94
N THR A 25 17.87 -11.15 12.48
CA THR A 25 17.05 -12.30 12.11
C THR A 25 16.18 -12.76 13.27
N VAL A 26 14.96 -13.23 12.97
CA VAL A 26 14.10 -13.91 13.93
C VAL A 26 14.37 -15.41 13.81
N ASN A 27 14.74 -16.03 14.93
CA ASN A 27 15.12 -17.46 14.94
C ASN A 27 13.97 -18.33 14.42
N ASP A 28 14.31 -19.39 13.70
CA ASP A 28 13.37 -20.39 13.17
C ASP A 28 12.17 -19.80 12.42
N THR A 29 12.44 -18.78 11.58
CA THR A 29 11.39 -18.04 10.87
C THR A 29 11.73 -17.86 9.40
N ALA A 30 10.98 -18.53 8.52
CA ALA A 30 11.14 -18.44 7.07
C ALA A 30 10.20 -17.42 6.42
N SER A 31 9.03 -17.15 6.99
CA SER A 31 8.09 -16.16 6.46
C SER A 31 7.27 -15.45 7.55
N VAL A 32 6.89 -14.21 7.25
CA VAL A 32 6.00 -13.43 8.11
C VAL A 32 4.60 -14.07 8.13
N TYR A 33 4.15 -14.65 7.02
CA TYR A 33 2.87 -15.36 6.96
C TYR A 33 2.81 -16.52 7.94
N GLU A 34 3.78 -17.46 7.90
CA GLU A 34 3.82 -18.60 8.82
C GLU A 34 3.91 -18.14 10.27
N MET A 35 4.73 -17.12 10.54
CA MET A 35 4.83 -16.52 11.87
C MET A 35 3.48 -15.94 12.31
N THR A 36 2.75 -15.29 11.39
CA THR A 36 1.41 -14.74 11.68
C THR A 36 0.42 -15.83 12.02
N ILE A 37 0.34 -16.89 11.21
CA ILE A 37 -0.57 -18.02 11.47
C ILE A 37 -0.28 -18.65 12.85
N ALA A 38 1.00 -18.79 13.22
CA ALA A 38 1.40 -19.25 14.55
C ALA A 38 0.98 -18.26 15.66
N ALA A 39 1.11 -16.96 15.41
CA ALA A 39 0.74 -15.91 16.37
C ALA A 39 -0.78 -15.81 16.60
N LEU A 40 -1.61 -16.11 15.59
CA LEU A 40 -3.08 -16.12 15.73
C LEU A 40 -3.58 -17.12 16.79
N SER A 41 -2.80 -18.16 17.04
CA SER A 41 -3.09 -19.17 18.08
C SER A 41 -2.56 -18.79 19.47
N SER A 42 -1.83 -17.67 19.59
CA SER A 42 -1.19 -17.21 20.82
C SER A 42 -1.73 -15.85 21.29
N HIS A 43 -1.69 -15.60 22.60
CA HIS A 43 -2.06 -14.31 23.18
C HIS A 43 -0.86 -13.36 23.12
N GLY A 44 -0.81 -12.41 22.19
CA GLY A 44 0.26 -11.42 22.18
C GLY A 44 0.71 -10.94 20.80
N GLY A 45 0.20 -11.54 19.72
CA GLY A 45 0.48 -11.13 18.35
C GLY A 45 1.92 -11.33 17.90
N LEU A 46 2.27 -10.74 16.75
CA LEU A 46 3.59 -10.91 16.11
C LEU A 46 4.76 -10.45 16.98
N ALA A 47 4.62 -9.32 17.65
CA ALA A 47 5.70 -8.77 18.49
C ALA A 47 6.09 -9.70 19.63
N ALA A 48 5.09 -10.31 20.30
CA ALA A 48 5.33 -11.27 21.37
C ALA A 48 5.97 -12.56 20.81
N LEU A 49 5.55 -13.00 19.62
CA LEU A 49 6.15 -14.18 19.01
C LEU A 49 7.61 -13.95 18.59
N VAL A 50 7.94 -12.76 18.06
CA VAL A 50 9.34 -12.36 17.81
C VAL A 50 10.17 -12.44 19.09
N ALA A 51 9.66 -11.89 20.19
CA ALA A 51 10.35 -11.93 21.48
C ALA A 51 10.53 -13.37 21.99
N ALA A 52 9.52 -14.23 21.81
CA ALA A 52 9.56 -15.64 22.24
C ALA A 52 10.55 -16.48 21.41
N ARG A 53 10.64 -16.26 20.09
CA ARG A 53 11.62 -16.93 19.21
C ARG A 53 13.05 -16.44 19.44
N GLY A 54 13.19 -15.19 19.88
CA GLY A 54 14.48 -14.52 20.04
C GLY A 54 15.10 -14.04 18.74
N LEU A 55 16.10 -13.19 18.89
CA LEU A 55 16.79 -12.56 17.75
C LEU A 55 18.15 -13.21 17.55
N GLY A 56 18.46 -13.49 16.29
CA GLY A 56 19.73 -14.06 15.83
C GLY A 56 20.71 -12.97 15.37
N GLU A 57 21.35 -13.21 14.21
CA GLU A 57 22.41 -12.39 13.65
C GLU A 57 21.87 -11.03 13.14
N THR A 58 22.74 -10.03 13.20
CA THR A 58 22.48 -8.74 12.54
C THR A 58 22.63 -8.89 11.03
N VAL A 59 21.72 -8.29 10.28
CA VAL A 59 21.75 -8.27 8.81
C VAL A 59 21.74 -6.83 8.30
N ASP A 60 22.40 -6.63 7.17
CA ASP A 60 22.43 -5.34 6.48
C ASP A 60 21.22 -5.27 5.51
N ARG A 61 20.18 -4.58 5.93
CA ARG A 61 18.94 -4.44 5.14
C ARG A 61 19.14 -3.64 3.85
N ASP A 62 20.05 -2.65 3.87
CA ASP A 62 20.36 -1.84 2.69
C ASP A 62 21.09 -2.70 1.63
N ALA A 63 22.04 -3.52 2.04
CA ALA A 63 22.70 -4.48 1.16
C ALA A 63 21.71 -5.52 0.62
N ILE A 64 20.82 -6.05 1.46
CA ILE A 64 19.77 -7.00 1.05
C ILE A 64 18.88 -6.40 -0.04
N LEU A 65 18.45 -5.12 0.13
CA LEU A 65 17.65 -4.42 -0.86
C LEU A 65 18.44 -4.17 -2.16
N ALA A 66 19.66 -3.66 -2.05
CA ALA A 66 20.51 -3.36 -3.20
C ALA A 66 20.87 -4.60 -4.02
N GLU A 67 20.99 -5.76 -3.39
CA GLU A 67 21.25 -7.05 -4.04
C GLU A 67 19.98 -7.72 -4.60
N GLY A 68 18.81 -7.09 -4.49
CA GLY A 68 17.52 -7.60 -4.98
C GLY A 68 17.00 -8.82 -4.21
N ARG A 69 17.48 -9.04 -2.99
CA ARG A 69 17.08 -10.16 -2.12
C ARG A 69 15.89 -9.83 -1.20
N MET A 70 15.48 -8.56 -1.14
CA MET A 70 14.33 -8.13 -0.36
C MET A 70 13.05 -8.72 -0.95
N LEU A 71 12.16 -9.22 -0.11
CA LEU A 71 10.81 -9.66 -0.45
C LEU A 71 9.79 -8.60 0.00
N SER A 72 8.58 -8.70 -0.51
CA SER A 72 7.46 -7.97 0.13
C SER A 72 7.36 -8.42 1.60
N PRO A 73 7.03 -7.53 2.53
CA PRO A 73 7.14 -7.83 3.96
C PRO A 73 6.20 -8.94 4.45
N ILE A 74 5.21 -9.29 3.64
CA ILE A 74 4.40 -10.50 3.75
C ILE A 74 4.00 -10.97 2.36
N ASP A 75 3.85 -12.25 2.17
CA ASP A 75 3.24 -12.89 1.01
C ASP A 75 2.44 -14.12 1.46
N HIS A 76 1.66 -14.71 0.57
CA HIS A 76 0.93 -15.95 0.83
C HIS A 76 1.58 -17.10 0.03
N PRO A 77 1.67 -18.34 0.55
CA PRO A 77 2.20 -19.49 -0.19
C PRO A 77 1.49 -19.74 -1.53
N ASP A 78 0.20 -19.46 -1.60
CA ASP A 78 -0.55 -19.35 -2.84
C ASP A 78 -0.88 -17.88 -3.11
N PRO A 79 -0.25 -17.23 -4.12
CA PRO A 79 -0.47 -15.82 -4.40
C PRO A 79 -1.94 -15.44 -4.69
N ALA A 80 -2.79 -16.39 -5.09
CA ALA A 80 -4.21 -16.13 -5.31
C ALA A 80 -4.95 -15.76 -4.02
N HIS A 81 -4.40 -16.13 -2.87
CA HIS A 81 -4.93 -15.86 -1.52
C HIS A 81 -4.33 -14.62 -0.83
N LEU A 82 -3.61 -13.79 -1.58
CA LEU A 82 -3.24 -12.43 -1.16
C LEU A 82 -4.04 -11.44 -1.99
N TYR A 83 -4.95 -10.71 -1.38
CA TYR A 83 -5.78 -9.71 -2.06
C TYR A 83 -5.17 -8.33 -1.92
N VAL A 84 -5.12 -7.58 -3.02
CA VAL A 84 -4.78 -6.16 -3.03
C VAL A 84 -6.01 -5.37 -3.42
N THR A 85 -6.39 -4.45 -2.55
CA THR A 85 -7.58 -3.59 -2.72
C THR A 85 -7.23 -2.17 -2.29
N GLY A 86 -8.03 -1.21 -2.67
CA GLY A 86 -7.82 0.16 -2.24
C GLY A 86 -9.11 0.95 -2.07
N THR A 87 -8.96 2.11 -1.46
CA THR A 87 -10.01 3.12 -1.33
C THR A 87 -9.51 4.45 -1.87
N GLY A 88 -10.34 5.15 -2.62
CA GLY A 88 -10.06 6.48 -3.12
C GLY A 88 -10.85 7.57 -2.41
N LEU A 89 -10.50 8.83 -2.67
CA LEU A 89 -11.18 10.02 -2.14
C LEU A 89 -11.25 10.08 -0.61
N THR A 90 -10.32 9.44 0.07
CA THR A 90 -10.27 9.29 1.53
C THR A 90 -9.36 10.30 2.21
N HIS A 91 -8.49 10.99 1.45
CA HIS A 91 -7.52 11.97 1.97
C HIS A 91 -7.96 13.40 1.67
N LEU A 92 -7.66 14.32 2.59
CA LEU A 92 -7.93 15.75 2.41
C LEU A 92 -7.15 16.25 1.18
N GLY A 93 -7.86 16.87 0.25
CA GLY A 93 -7.31 17.31 -1.04
C GLY A 93 -7.48 16.33 -2.20
N SER A 94 -7.75 15.04 -1.96
CA SER A 94 -7.83 14.02 -3.02
C SER A 94 -8.87 14.33 -4.11
N ALA A 95 -10.03 14.87 -3.72
CA ALA A 95 -11.06 15.29 -4.68
C ALA A 95 -10.61 16.45 -5.56
N ALA A 96 -9.87 17.42 -5.00
CA ALA A 96 -9.33 18.54 -5.78
C ALA A 96 -8.25 18.06 -6.76
N THR A 97 -7.40 17.12 -6.34
CA THR A 97 -6.40 16.47 -7.20
C THR A 97 -7.08 15.73 -8.36
N ARG A 98 -8.12 14.93 -8.07
CA ARG A 98 -8.88 14.20 -9.10
C ARG A 98 -9.61 15.17 -10.04
N ASP A 99 -10.26 16.19 -9.54
CA ASP A 99 -10.92 17.21 -10.38
C ASP A 99 -9.92 17.93 -11.30
N ALA A 100 -8.72 18.20 -10.82
CA ALA A 100 -7.66 18.78 -11.65
C ALA A 100 -7.29 17.87 -12.83
N MET A 101 -7.24 16.54 -12.63
CA MET A 101 -7.00 15.57 -13.69
C MET A 101 -8.12 15.54 -14.75
N HIS A 102 -9.38 15.77 -14.33
CA HIS A 102 -10.54 15.70 -15.23
C HIS A 102 -10.91 17.02 -15.92
N LYS A 103 -10.43 18.17 -15.44
CA LYS A 103 -10.75 19.50 -16.02
C LYS A 103 -10.35 19.69 -17.47
N SER A 104 -9.46 18.87 -18.01
CA SER A 104 -9.06 18.93 -19.43
C SER A 104 -10.08 18.36 -20.41
N ASN A 105 -11.14 17.66 -19.96
CA ASN A 105 -12.01 16.83 -20.78
C ASN A 105 -13.44 17.35 -21.01
N GLY A 106 -13.75 18.60 -20.67
CA GLY A 106 -15.04 19.19 -21.04
C GLY A 106 -15.79 19.88 -19.90
N THR A 107 -16.52 20.90 -20.26
CA THR A 107 -17.32 21.77 -19.40
C THR A 107 -18.55 21.05 -18.86
N LYS A 108 -18.57 20.75 -17.55
CA LYS A 108 -19.86 20.62 -16.83
C LYS A 108 -20.43 22.02 -16.57
N PRO A 109 -21.77 22.17 -16.47
CA PRO A 109 -22.38 23.44 -16.10
C PRO A 109 -21.78 23.97 -14.78
N ALA A 110 -21.46 25.24 -14.73
CA ALA A 110 -20.96 25.86 -13.51
C ALA A 110 -22.02 25.73 -12.39
N GLY A 111 -21.68 25.02 -11.31
CA GLY A 111 -22.52 24.88 -10.11
C GLY A 111 -22.87 23.46 -9.71
N GLU A 112 -22.64 22.43 -10.52
CA GLU A 112 -22.88 21.03 -10.11
C GLU A 112 -21.57 20.34 -9.68
N LEU A 113 -21.62 19.73 -8.47
CA LEU A 113 -20.52 18.90 -7.97
C LEU A 113 -20.36 17.66 -8.85
N THR A 114 -19.12 17.27 -9.13
CA THR A 114 -18.81 15.96 -9.72
C THR A 114 -19.19 14.84 -8.76
N ASP A 115 -19.36 13.61 -9.25
CA ASP A 115 -19.65 12.47 -8.37
C ASP A 115 -18.49 12.19 -7.42
N SER A 116 -17.24 12.41 -7.85
CA SER A 116 -16.07 12.36 -6.96
C SER A 116 -16.14 13.39 -5.83
N MET A 117 -16.54 14.63 -6.14
CA MET A 117 -16.72 15.68 -5.11
C MET A 117 -17.86 15.33 -4.15
N LYS A 118 -18.97 14.79 -4.64
CA LYS A 118 -20.08 14.33 -3.78
C LYS A 118 -19.63 13.21 -2.85
N MET A 119 -18.92 12.22 -3.38
CA MET A 119 -18.40 11.10 -2.58
C MET A 119 -17.40 11.58 -1.52
N PHE A 120 -16.50 12.47 -1.86
CA PHE A 120 -15.57 13.08 -0.91
C PHE A 120 -16.30 13.86 0.19
N GLN A 121 -17.31 14.65 -0.18
CA GLN A 121 -18.13 15.38 0.79
C GLN A 121 -18.87 14.44 1.74
N MET A 122 -19.45 13.34 1.25
CA MET A 122 -20.05 12.31 2.10
C MET A 122 -19.01 11.75 3.09
N GLY A 123 -17.77 11.54 2.66
CA GLY A 123 -16.67 11.12 3.53
C GLY A 123 -16.36 12.14 4.62
N LEU A 124 -16.29 13.45 4.29
CA LEU A 124 -16.05 14.51 5.26
C LEU A 124 -17.17 14.59 6.32
N GLU A 125 -18.42 14.40 5.91
CA GLU A 125 -19.57 14.51 6.80
C GLU A 125 -19.78 13.27 7.66
N HIS A 126 -19.53 12.08 7.12
CA HIS A 126 -19.95 10.82 7.72
C HIS A 126 -18.88 9.70 7.71
N GLY A 127 -17.65 9.95 7.28
CA GLY A 127 -16.59 8.96 7.22
C GLY A 127 -15.90 8.68 8.56
N LYS A 128 -16.10 9.56 9.56
CA LYS A 128 -15.57 9.43 10.93
C LYS A 128 -16.71 9.33 11.95
N PRO A 129 -17.41 8.18 12.02
CA PRO A 129 -18.52 8.01 12.94
C PRO A 129 -18.05 8.06 14.40
N LYS A 130 -18.84 8.69 15.28
CA LYS A 130 -18.49 8.87 16.70
C LYS A 130 -19.01 7.74 17.60
N ASP A 131 -20.00 7.00 17.14
CA ASP A 131 -20.79 6.09 17.97
C ASP A 131 -20.41 4.61 17.79
N GLY A 132 -19.23 4.32 17.20
CA GLY A 132 -18.80 2.95 16.91
C GLY A 132 -19.64 2.23 15.84
N GLN A 133 -20.60 2.95 15.21
CA GLN A 133 -21.36 2.45 14.08
C GLN A 133 -20.56 2.71 12.79
N PRO A 134 -20.74 1.90 11.75
CA PRO A 134 -20.13 2.17 10.45
C PRO A 134 -20.57 3.53 9.90
N GLY A 135 -19.60 4.28 9.39
CA GLY A 135 -19.87 5.53 8.66
C GLY A 135 -20.24 5.28 7.19
N VAL A 136 -20.18 6.35 6.40
CA VAL A 136 -20.45 6.25 4.96
C VAL A 136 -19.43 5.35 4.27
N GLN A 137 -19.89 4.65 3.24
CA GLN A 137 -19.07 3.79 2.40
C GLN A 137 -18.07 4.63 1.58
N PRO A 138 -16.76 4.29 1.57
CA PRO A 138 -15.77 4.93 0.70
C PRO A 138 -15.91 4.47 -0.75
N GLU A 139 -15.24 5.17 -1.67
CA GLU A 139 -14.85 4.57 -2.94
C GLU A 139 -13.95 3.36 -2.66
N TRP A 140 -14.19 2.26 -3.35
CA TRP A 140 -13.46 1.02 -3.17
C TRP A 140 -13.21 0.33 -4.52
N PHE A 141 -12.06 -0.32 -4.66
CA PHE A 141 -11.73 -1.09 -5.84
C PHE A 141 -10.85 -2.30 -5.51
N TYR A 142 -10.93 -3.29 -6.38
CA TYR A 142 -10.03 -4.43 -6.39
C TYR A 142 -8.86 -4.11 -7.33
N LYS A 143 -7.64 -4.26 -6.83
CA LYS A 143 -6.43 -3.97 -7.60
C LYS A 143 -5.77 -5.20 -8.19
N GLY A 144 -5.91 -6.33 -7.52
CA GLY A 144 -5.31 -7.59 -7.93
C GLY A 144 -5.06 -8.52 -6.76
N ASN A 145 -4.24 -9.52 -7.00
CA ASN A 145 -3.81 -10.48 -5.99
C ASN A 145 -2.28 -10.58 -5.94
N GLY A 146 -1.74 -11.55 -5.21
CA GLY A 146 -0.30 -11.70 -5.03
C GLY A 146 0.51 -11.83 -6.33
N TYR A 147 -0.11 -12.24 -7.43
CA TYR A 147 0.55 -12.25 -8.74
C TYR A 147 0.82 -10.86 -9.31
N SER A 148 0.10 -9.84 -8.88
CA SER A 148 0.31 -8.45 -9.29
C SER A 148 1.29 -7.70 -8.39
N VAL A 149 1.75 -8.31 -7.31
CA VAL A 149 2.67 -7.67 -6.36
C VAL A 149 4.11 -7.79 -6.83
N VAL A 150 4.79 -6.66 -6.91
CA VAL A 150 6.20 -6.54 -7.24
C VAL A 150 7.01 -6.33 -5.97
N ARG A 151 8.11 -7.07 -5.82
CA ARG A 151 9.00 -6.92 -4.67
C ARG A 151 9.71 -5.56 -4.67
N PRO A 152 10.02 -5.00 -3.50
CA PRO A 152 10.85 -3.80 -3.40
C PRO A 152 12.17 -3.95 -4.16
N GLY A 153 12.57 -2.92 -4.88
CA GLY A 153 13.78 -2.89 -5.72
C GLY A 153 13.63 -3.52 -7.11
N HIS A 154 12.55 -4.25 -7.38
CA HIS A 154 12.31 -4.87 -8.70
C HIS A 154 11.49 -3.96 -9.61
N ALA A 155 11.62 -4.18 -10.92
CA ALA A 155 10.90 -3.39 -11.92
C ALA A 155 9.39 -3.64 -11.84
N ILE A 156 8.61 -2.53 -11.81
CA ILE A 156 7.16 -2.57 -11.87
C ILE A 156 6.70 -2.54 -13.33
N PRO A 157 6.01 -3.60 -13.82
CA PRO A 157 5.63 -3.67 -15.22
C PRO A 157 4.44 -2.78 -15.53
N SER A 158 4.56 -1.96 -16.56
CA SER A 158 3.46 -1.30 -17.24
C SER A 158 3.10 -2.09 -18.48
N PRO A 159 1.91 -2.69 -18.60
CA PRO A 159 1.55 -3.51 -19.75
C PRO A 159 1.51 -2.68 -21.04
N GLY A 160 1.82 -3.32 -22.17
CA GLY A 160 1.93 -2.63 -23.47
C GLY A 160 0.63 -1.93 -23.95
N PHE A 161 -0.52 -2.27 -23.37
CA PHE A 161 -1.79 -1.59 -23.64
C PHE A 161 -2.05 -0.39 -22.71
N ALA A 162 -1.24 -0.16 -21.67
CA ALA A 162 -1.42 0.93 -20.73
C ALA A 162 -1.15 2.28 -21.42
N LEU A 163 -1.93 3.26 -21.04
CA LEU A 163 -1.80 4.64 -21.55
C LEU A 163 -0.97 5.53 -20.63
N ASP A 164 -0.74 5.06 -19.40
CA ASP A 164 0.05 5.73 -18.38
C ASP A 164 0.71 4.70 -17.44
N ALA A 165 1.69 5.18 -16.69
CA ALA A 165 2.44 4.42 -15.70
C ALA A 165 2.74 5.36 -14.52
N GLY A 166 1.73 5.64 -13.69
CA GLY A 166 1.80 6.62 -12.62
C GLY A 166 1.86 5.98 -11.22
N GLU A 167 2.60 6.61 -10.33
CA GLU A 167 2.64 6.23 -8.92
C GLU A 167 1.49 6.84 -8.13
N GLU A 168 1.09 6.13 -7.08
CA GLU A 168 0.24 6.63 -6.01
C GLU A 168 0.92 6.28 -4.67
N PRO A 169 1.58 7.23 -4.00
CA PRO A 169 2.23 6.99 -2.71
C PRO A 169 1.19 6.86 -1.61
N GLU A 170 1.12 5.69 -0.98
CA GLU A 170 0.09 5.36 -0.01
C GLU A 170 0.64 4.67 1.23
N ILE A 171 -0.20 4.61 2.26
CA ILE A 171 -0.08 3.67 3.36
C ILE A 171 -1.10 2.55 3.15
N ALA A 172 -0.64 1.31 3.25
CA ALA A 172 -1.50 0.14 3.20
C ALA A 172 -1.59 -0.53 4.57
N GLY A 173 -2.81 -0.90 4.97
CA GLY A 173 -3.04 -1.82 6.09
C GLY A 173 -2.82 -3.26 5.65
N ILE A 174 -2.16 -4.04 6.49
CA ILE A 174 -1.84 -5.45 6.24
C ILE A 174 -2.62 -6.32 7.21
N TYR A 175 -3.35 -7.30 6.67
CA TYR A 175 -4.25 -8.15 7.45
C TYR A 175 -4.09 -9.62 7.09
N VAL A 176 -4.40 -10.48 8.06
CA VAL A 176 -4.62 -11.92 7.84
C VAL A 176 -5.97 -12.30 8.45
N ILE A 177 -6.72 -13.15 7.77
CA ILE A 177 -8.01 -13.65 8.27
C ILE A 177 -7.76 -14.83 9.21
N ASP A 178 -8.24 -14.72 10.46
CA ASP A 178 -8.09 -15.80 11.43
C ASP A 178 -9.04 -16.98 11.14
N HIS A 179 -8.88 -18.06 11.90
CA HIS A 179 -9.69 -19.28 11.77
C HIS A 179 -11.21 -19.09 11.99
N ASN A 180 -11.61 -17.96 12.58
CA ASN A 180 -13.01 -17.60 12.79
C ASN A 180 -13.54 -16.64 11.70
N GLY A 181 -12.76 -16.38 10.65
CA GLY A 181 -13.12 -15.43 9.61
C GLY A 181 -13.02 -13.97 10.06
N GLN A 182 -12.22 -13.67 11.10
CA GLN A 182 -12.04 -12.30 11.58
C GLN A 182 -10.73 -11.71 11.03
N PRO A 183 -10.78 -10.49 10.46
CA PRO A 183 -9.57 -9.81 10.02
C PRO A 183 -8.69 -9.44 11.23
N ARG A 184 -7.42 -9.76 11.14
CA ARG A 184 -6.39 -9.41 12.11
C ARG A 184 -5.39 -8.48 11.46
N ARG A 185 -5.44 -7.20 11.82
CA ARG A 185 -4.45 -6.22 11.36
C ARG A 185 -3.09 -6.53 11.98
N LEU A 186 -2.08 -6.70 11.14
CA LEU A 186 -0.70 -6.94 11.54
C LEU A 186 0.05 -5.63 11.74
N GLY A 187 -0.25 -4.66 10.92
CA GLY A 187 0.41 -3.37 10.88
C GLY A 187 0.20 -2.67 9.54
N PHE A 188 1.18 -1.86 9.15
CA PHE A 188 1.10 -1.00 7.97
C PHE A 188 2.41 -1.05 7.18
N ALA A 189 2.33 -0.75 5.89
CA ALA A 189 3.49 -0.65 5.00
C ALA A 189 3.34 0.54 4.06
N LEU A 190 4.44 1.07 3.54
CA LEU A 190 4.43 1.95 2.37
C LEU A 190 3.88 1.15 1.18
N ALA A 191 3.14 1.80 0.31
CA ALA A 191 2.62 1.18 -0.91
C ALA A 191 2.74 2.14 -2.10
N ASN A 192 2.99 1.57 -3.26
CA ASN A 192 2.79 2.21 -4.55
C ASN A 192 1.59 1.55 -5.22
N GLU A 193 0.45 2.23 -5.20
CA GLU A 193 -0.74 1.81 -5.89
C GLU A 193 -0.65 2.19 -7.38
N PHE A 194 0.39 1.71 -8.05
CA PHE A 194 0.69 2.00 -9.44
C PHE A 194 -0.55 1.85 -10.34
N SER A 195 -0.88 2.89 -11.11
CA SER A 195 -2.16 3.04 -11.81
C SER A 195 -1.99 3.66 -13.21
N ASP A 196 -3.04 3.53 -14.03
CA ASP A 196 -3.15 4.15 -15.35
C ASP A 196 -4.14 5.33 -15.28
N HIS A 197 -3.64 6.50 -14.91
CA HIS A 197 -4.46 7.70 -14.72
C HIS A 197 -5.03 8.25 -16.03
N VAL A 198 -4.41 7.95 -17.18
CA VAL A 198 -4.95 8.33 -18.49
C VAL A 198 -6.22 7.52 -18.77
N THR A 199 -6.23 6.23 -18.50
CA THR A 199 -7.43 5.38 -18.61
C THR A 199 -8.54 5.87 -17.68
N GLU A 200 -8.23 6.17 -16.42
CA GLU A 200 -9.19 6.71 -15.46
C GLU A 200 -9.78 8.04 -15.94
N ARG A 201 -8.93 8.93 -16.47
CA ARG A 201 -9.32 10.26 -16.97
C ARG A 201 -10.29 10.20 -18.14
N ILE A 202 -10.24 9.18 -18.99
CA ILE A 202 -11.15 9.01 -20.13
C ILE A 202 -12.60 8.97 -19.66
N ASN A 203 -12.88 8.17 -18.64
CA ASN A 203 -14.20 8.06 -18.03
C ASN A 203 -14.06 7.50 -16.61
N TYR A 204 -14.68 8.12 -15.65
CA TYR A 204 -14.67 7.67 -14.24
C TYR A 204 -15.06 6.19 -14.07
N LEU A 205 -15.95 5.66 -14.90
CA LEU A 205 -16.34 4.25 -14.87
C LEU A 205 -15.17 3.30 -15.24
N TYR A 206 -14.08 3.82 -15.77
CA TYR A 206 -12.85 3.07 -16.04
C TYR A 206 -11.89 3.01 -14.84
N LEU A 207 -12.29 3.55 -13.68
CA LEU A 207 -11.48 3.46 -12.46
C LEU A 207 -11.02 2.01 -12.21
N ALA A 208 -11.95 1.04 -12.21
CA ALA A 208 -11.61 -0.36 -11.97
C ALA A 208 -10.58 -0.90 -12.98
N HIS A 209 -10.67 -0.49 -14.24
CA HIS A 209 -9.70 -0.88 -15.27
C HIS A 209 -8.33 -0.21 -15.04
N SER A 210 -8.30 1.05 -14.65
CA SER A 210 -7.07 1.80 -14.40
C SER A 210 -6.28 1.23 -13.22
N LYS A 211 -6.98 0.64 -12.23
CA LYS A 211 -6.42 0.07 -11.02
C LYS A 211 -5.92 -1.38 -11.18
N LEU A 212 -6.35 -2.11 -12.22
CA LEU A 212 -5.86 -3.47 -12.51
C LEU A 212 -4.46 -3.40 -13.16
N ARG A 213 -3.48 -3.06 -12.35
CA ARG A 213 -2.05 -2.96 -12.69
C ARG A 213 -1.23 -3.63 -11.60
N ALA A 214 0.04 -3.84 -11.85
CA ALA A 214 0.99 -4.22 -10.80
C ALA A 214 0.97 -3.20 -9.66
N CYS A 215 1.48 -3.60 -8.50
CA CYS A 215 1.66 -2.74 -7.34
C CYS A 215 2.87 -3.19 -6.54
N ALA A 216 3.33 -2.37 -5.62
CA ALA A 216 4.40 -2.73 -4.70
C ALA A 216 4.04 -2.24 -3.29
N PHE A 217 4.49 -2.95 -2.26
CA PHE A 217 4.39 -2.52 -0.88
C PHE A 217 5.57 -3.03 -0.05
N GLY A 218 5.87 -2.35 1.03
CA GLY A 218 7.01 -2.60 1.90
C GLY A 218 8.06 -1.47 1.77
N PRO A 219 9.37 -1.77 1.93
CA PRO A 219 10.03 -3.05 2.26
C PRO A 219 9.74 -3.59 3.65
N GLU A 220 9.31 -2.76 4.57
CA GLU A 220 9.11 -3.09 5.98
C GLU A 220 7.62 -3.12 6.34
N LEU A 221 7.23 -4.08 7.18
CA LEU A 221 5.95 -4.10 7.88
C LEU A 221 6.12 -3.43 9.24
N ARG A 222 5.57 -2.26 9.40
CA ARG A 222 5.53 -1.55 10.68
C ARG A 222 4.42 -2.14 11.55
N LEU A 223 4.79 -2.77 12.66
CA LEU A 223 3.83 -3.35 13.61
C LEU A 223 3.22 -2.25 14.50
N GLY A 224 2.00 -2.51 14.96
CA GLY A 224 1.26 -1.63 15.86
C GLY A 224 0.36 -0.63 15.13
N ASP A 225 -0.06 0.42 15.83
CA ASP A 225 -1.01 1.39 15.31
C ASP A 225 -0.34 2.41 14.38
N LEU A 226 -1.11 2.90 13.41
CA LEU A 226 -0.67 3.99 12.55
C LEU A 226 -0.69 5.30 13.35
N PRO A 227 0.36 6.16 13.24
CA PRO A 227 0.28 7.51 13.75
C PRO A 227 -0.89 8.29 13.16
N ALA A 228 -1.51 9.16 13.96
CA ALA A 228 -2.62 9.97 13.50
C ALA A 228 -2.22 10.92 12.36
N HIS A 229 -0.96 11.36 12.34
CA HIS A 229 -0.35 12.14 11.27
C HIS A 229 0.87 11.39 10.73
N VAL A 230 0.90 11.19 9.42
CA VAL A 230 2.00 10.60 8.66
C VAL A 230 2.35 11.57 7.54
N GLU A 231 3.62 11.92 7.41
CA GLU A 231 4.13 12.76 6.32
C GLU A 231 5.37 12.11 5.71
N GLY A 232 5.29 11.81 4.42
CA GLY A 232 6.35 11.19 3.66
C GLY A 232 6.66 11.97 2.37
N MET A 233 7.58 11.44 1.59
CA MET A 233 7.99 12.01 0.31
C MET A 233 7.83 10.99 -0.82
N SER A 234 7.22 11.43 -1.92
CA SER A 234 7.20 10.69 -3.18
C SER A 234 8.15 11.35 -4.17
N ARG A 235 9.00 10.53 -4.82
CA ARG A 235 9.94 11.01 -5.85
C ARG A 235 9.90 10.15 -7.09
N ILE A 236 10.18 10.78 -8.21
CA ILE A 236 10.54 10.13 -9.47
C ILE A 236 11.99 10.46 -9.75
N TRP A 237 12.84 9.44 -9.81
CA TRP A 237 14.23 9.55 -10.22
C TRP A 237 14.34 9.25 -11.72
N ARG A 238 15.05 10.10 -12.45
CA ARG A 238 15.32 9.97 -13.88
C ARG A 238 16.79 10.24 -14.14
N ASP A 239 17.47 9.30 -14.81
CA ASP A 239 18.90 9.43 -15.13
C ASP A 239 19.76 9.70 -13.86
N GLY A 240 19.40 9.08 -12.73
CA GLY A 240 20.10 9.18 -11.44
C GLY A 240 19.89 10.52 -10.71
N LYS A 241 18.91 11.33 -11.12
CA LYS A 241 18.56 12.62 -10.49
C LYS A 241 17.08 12.65 -10.14
N VAL A 242 16.74 13.38 -9.07
CA VAL A 242 15.35 13.68 -8.77
C VAL A 242 14.77 14.51 -9.90
N PHE A 243 13.79 13.96 -10.59
CA PHE A 243 13.07 14.60 -11.69
C PHE A 243 11.82 15.32 -11.18
N TRP A 244 11.13 14.70 -10.24
CA TRP A 244 9.95 15.23 -9.56
C TRP A 244 9.94 14.77 -8.11
N GLU A 245 9.48 15.61 -7.21
CA GLU A 245 9.23 15.25 -5.83
C GLU A 245 8.07 16.03 -5.24
N LYS A 246 7.33 15.39 -4.33
CA LYS A 246 6.21 16.01 -3.62
C LYS A 246 5.96 15.31 -2.30
N PRO A 247 5.66 16.03 -1.20
CA PRO A 247 5.23 15.41 0.02
C PRO A 247 3.86 14.76 -0.17
N PHE A 248 3.64 13.64 0.54
CA PHE A 248 2.31 13.06 0.73
C PHE A 248 1.99 12.97 2.22
N VAL A 249 0.72 13.04 2.55
CA VAL A 249 0.26 12.93 3.93
C VAL A 249 -0.77 11.80 4.04
N SER A 250 -0.76 11.11 5.18
CA SER A 250 -1.71 10.07 5.54
C SER A 250 -1.96 10.06 7.06
N GLY A 251 -2.61 9.02 7.55
CA GLY A 251 -3.08 8.97 8.95
C GLY A 251 -4.40 9.69 9.13
N GLU A 252 -5.15 9.34 10.17
CA GLU A 252 -6.54 9.79 10.32
C GLU A 252 -6.70 11.31 10.44
N ASP A 253 -5.66 12.06 10.86
CA ASP A 253 -5.70 13.53 10.89
C ASP A 253 -5.79 14.14 9.47
N ASN A 254 -5.32 13.40 8.46
CA ASN A 254 -5.28 13.83 7.05
C ASN A 254 -6.33 13.14 6.18
N MET A 255 -7.19 12.34 6.78
CA MET A 255 -8.20 11.54 6.07
C MET A 255 -9.61 12.04 6.37
N SER A 256 -10.54 11.79 5.46
CA SER A 256 -11.98 12.00 5.64
C SER A 256 -12.69 10.79 6.28
N HIS A 257 -12.01 9.66 6.37
CA HIS A 257 -12.51 8.42 6.99
C HIS A 257 -11.60 7.99 8.14
N THR A 258 -12.15 7.25 9.12
CA THR A 258 -11.33 6.48 10.03
C THR A 258 -10.87 5.19 9.36
N ILE A 259 -9.70 4.67 9.76
CA ILE A 259 -9.22 3.36 9.29
C ILE A 259 -10.23 2.27 9.64
N ALA A 260 -10.81 2.31 10.83
CA ALA A 260 -11.85 1.36 11.24
C ALA A 260 -13.08 1.38 10.30
N ASN A 261 -13.47 2.55 9.77
CA ASN A 261 -14.55 2.64 8.79
C ASN A 261 -14.16 2.01 7.44
N LEU A 262 -12.94 2.24 6.98
CA LEU A 262 -12.42 1.61 5.76
C LEU A 262 -12.35 0.09 5.91
N GLU A 263 -11.81 -0.40 7.04
CA GLU A 263 -11.76 -1.83 7.39
C GLU A 263 -13.15 -2.46 7.41
N TYR A 264 -14.12 -1.80 8.06
CA TYR A 264 -15.50 -2.29 8.09
C TYR A 264 -16.05 -2.48 6.67
N HIS A 265 -15.92 -1.46 5.82
CA HIS A 265 -16.47 -1.51 4.47
C HIS A 265 -15.76 -2.51 3.56
N HIS A 266 -14.48 -2.79 3.80
CA HIS A 266 -13.75 -3.85 3.10
C HIS A 266 -14.16 -5.23 3.58
N PHE A 267 -14.16 -5.47 4.90
CA PHE A 267 -14.38 -6.81 5.47
C PHE A 267 -15.85 -7.16 5.73
N LYS A 268 -16.82 -6.29 5.43
CA LYS A 268 -18.26 -6.64 5.54
C LYS A 268 -18.69 -7.75 4.59
N TYR A 269 -17.93 -7.97 3.52
CA TYR A 269 -18.20 -9.02 2.54
C TYR A 269 -17.56 -10.34 2.95
N GLU A 270 -18.35 -11.42 3.00
CA GLU A 270 -17.84 -12.77 3.35
C GLU A 270 -16.75 -13.25 2.41
N LEU A 271 -16.80 -12.83 1.15
CA LEU A 271 -15.80 -13.12 0.13
C LEU A 271 -14.36 -12.82 0.61
N PHE A 272 -14.18 -11.80 1.44
CA PHE A 272 -12.87 -11.35 1.94
C PHE A 272 -12.55 -11.87 3.35
N ARG A 273 -13.26 -12.89 3.83
CA ARG A 273 -13.08 -13.42 5.19
C ARG A 273 -12.79 -14.93 5.22
N ASN A 274 -12.13 -15.46 4.17
CA ASN A 274 -11.69 -16.85 4.20
C ASN A 274 -10.47 -17.00 5.12
N PRO A 275 -10.48 -17.95 6.06
CA PRO A 275 -9.35 -18.16 6.96
C PRO A 275 -8.04 -18.38 6.22
N GLY A 276 -7.00 -17.67 6.64
CA GLY A 276 -5.67 -17.72 6.05
C GLY A 276 -5.41 -16.68 4.96
N ASP A 277 -6.43 -16.08 4.34
CA ASP A 277 -6.24 -15.06 3.33
C ASP A 277 -5.46 -13.85 3.89
N VAL A 278 -4.58 -13.31 3.06
CA VAL A 278 -3.82 -12.08 3.32
C VAL A 278 -4.47 -10.93 2.57
N HIS A 279 -4.59 -9.77 3.21
CA HIS A 279 -5.07 -8.55 2.57
C HIS A 279 -4.06 -7.42 2.70
N VAL A 280 -3.81 -6.75 1.59
CA VAL A 280 -3.10 -5.47 1.48
C VAL A 280 -4.15 -4.45 1.04
N HIS A 281 -4.53 -3.55 1.94
CA HIS A 281 -5.59 -2.58 1.70
C HIS A 281 -5.02 -1.17 1.70
N CYS A 282 -4.94 -0.56 0.53
CA CYS A 282 -4.45 0.79 0.30
C CYS A 282 -5.50 1.81 0.74
N PHE A 283 -5.07 2.87 1.44
CA PHE A 283 -6.01 3.84 2.04
C PHE A 283 -6.27 5.07 1.19
N GLY A 284 -5.59 5.20 0.06
CA GLY A 284 -5.69 6.35 -0.82
C GLY A 284 -4.59 7.39 -0.60
N THR A 285 -4.53 8.35 -1.49
CA THR A 285 -3.62 9.50 -1.44
C THR A 285 -4.25 10.74 -2.06
N ALA A 286 -3.66 11.90 -1.80
CA ALA A 286 -3.94 13.15 -2.50
C ALA A 286 -2.75 13.61 -3.38
N THR A 287 -1.65 12.85 -3.38
CA THR A 287 -0.41 13.20 -4.11
C THR A 287 -0.22 12.26 -5.29
N LEU A 288 -0.10 12.83 -6.47
CA LEU A 288 0.14 12.14 -7.74
C LEU A 288 1.03 13.01 -8.62
N SER A 289 2.08 12.45 -9.22
CA SER A 289 2.89 13.16 -10.22
C SER A 289 2.08 13.49 -11.48
N PHE A 290 1.16 12.60 -11.84
CA PHE A 290 0.25 12.81 -12.97
C PHE A 290 -0.59 14.10 -12.84
N ALA A 291 -1.01 14.48 -11.65
CA ALA A 291 -1.75 15.73 -11.41
C ALA A 291 -0.90 16.99 -11.66
N ASP A 292 0.42 16.86 -11.58
CA ASP A 292 1.38 17.92 -11.91
C ASP A 292 1.81 17.88 -13.39
N GLY A 293 1.16 17.04 -14.21
CA GLY A 293 1.43 16.93 -15.66
C GLY A 293 2.70 16.12 -15.99
N ILE A 294 3.19 15.33 -15.06
CA ILE A 294 4.35 14.46 -15.25
C ILE A 294 3.93 13.22 -16.03
N SER A 295 4.72 12.84 -17.02
CA SER A 295 4.64 11.54 -17.69
C SER A 295 5.92 10.76 -17.39
N THR A 296 5.73 9.55 -16.92
CA THR A 296 6.83 8.62 -16.66
C THR A 296 7.31 7.95 -17.94
N ARG A 297 8.52 7.42 -17.90
CA ARG A 297 9.14 6.68 -19.02
C ARG A 297 9.85 5.43 -18.48
N PRO A 298 10.22 4.47 -19.34
CA PRO A 298 11.04 3.34 -18.94
C PRO A 298 12.28 3.77 -18.14
N ASP A 299 12.63 3.00 -17.13
CA ASP A 299 13.77 3.21 -16.23
C ASP A 299 13.65 4.40 -15.25
N ASP A 300 12.56 5.18 -15.27
CA ASP A 300 12.24 6.06 -14.14
C ASP A 300 12.06 5.21 -12.89
N VAL A 301 12.56 5.68 -11.73
CA VAL A 301 12.42 4.97 -10.47
C VAL A 301 11.47 5.73 -9.55
N PHE A 302 10.37 5.10 -9.19
CA PHE A 302 9.52 5.58 -8.10
C PHE A 302 10.19 5.34 -6.77
N GLU A 303 10.14 6.32 -5.90
CA GLU A 303 10.59 6.23 -4.51
C GLU A 303 9.54 6.83 -3.58
N ILE A 304 9.12 6.06 -2.60
CA ILE A 304 8.19 6.47 -1.57
C ILE A 304 8.88 6.24 -0.23
N GLU A 305 9.04 7.29 0.58
CA GLU A 305 9.71 7.20 1.87
C GLU A 305 8.93 7.88 2.98
N GLU A 306 9.03 7.35 4.17
CA GLU A 306 8.58 7.91 5.44
C GLU A 306 9.41 7.27 6.56
N ASP A 307 9.92 8.08 7.49
CA ASP A 307 10.94 7.67 8.46
C ASP A 307 10.52 6.49 9.36
N GLN A 308 9.26 6.44 9.77
CA GLN A 308 8.77 5.39 10.68
C GLN A 308 8.57 4.03 9.98
N PHE A 309 8.54 4.03 8.65
CA PHE A 309 8.42 2.83 7.83
C PHE A 309 9.78 2.26 7.43
N GLY A 310 10.87 2.92 7.80
CA GLY A 310 12.22 2.42 7.59
C GLY A 310 12.73 2.66 6.17
N LEU A 311 13.07 1.58 5.44
CA LEU A 311 13.59 1.69 4.08
C LEU A 311 12.56 2.25 3.11
N ALA A 312 13.00 3.11 2.19
CA ALA A 312 12.15 3.60 1.10
C ALA A 312 11.70 2.46 0.18
N LEU A 313 10.46 2.51 -0.27
CA LEU A 313 9.95 1.64 -1.32
C LEU A 313 10.38 2.19 -2.68
N ARG A 314 11.19 1.42 -3.41
CA ARG A 314 11.69 1.81 -4.74
C ARG A 314 11.37 0.75 -5.78
N ASN A 315 10.89 1.20 -6.93
CA ASN A 315 10.63 0.34 -8.08
C ASN A 315 10.92 1.08 -9.39
N PRO A 316 11.83 0.59 -10.24
CA PRO A 316 11.99 1.13 -11.59
C PRO A 316 10.79 0.75 -12.46
N VAL A 317 10.43 1.62 -13.40
CA VAL A 317 9.34 1.37 -14.37
C VAL A 317 9.86 0.53 -15.53
N GLN A 318 9.16 -0.54 -15.85
CA GLN A 318 9.40 -1.34 -17.05
C GLN A 318 8.16 -1.34 -17.94
N VAL A 319 8.28 -0.81 -19.14
CA VAL A 319 7.19 -0.86 -20.12
C VAL A 319 7.30 -2.15 -20.93
N GLU A 320 6.25 -2.95 -20.90
CA GLU A 320 6.16 -4.17 -21.73
C GLU A 320 5.95 -3.80 -23.20
N LYS A 321 6.55 -4.60 -24.08
CA LYS A 321 6.49 -4.37 -25.55
C LYS A 321 5.24 -5.00 -26.15
#